data_adfd31c1a20cab3b327986daef07830c
#
_entry.id   adfd31c1a20cab3b327986daef07830c
#
_cell.length_a   1.000
_cell.length_b   1.000
_cell.length_c   1.000
_cell.angle_alpha   90.00
_cell.angle_beta   90.00
_cell.angle_gamma   90.00
#
_symmetry.space_group_name_H-M   'P 1'
#
loop_
_entity.id
_entity.type
_entity.pdbx_description
1 polymer ?
#
loop_
_entity_poly.entity_id
_entity_poly.type
_entity_poly.pdbx_seq_one_letter_code
_entity_poly.pdbx_strand_id
1 'polypeptide(L)'
;HEYRVQKINEQMALYQQIVDDGTLKAAHSGLVTYTKKLTGGRSAAAYENIVIVSDTDDLVLDIKDTAINEYKYSDYDKKYVIVDGEKYDVTESQYTSEVLVLSKINNRYPDVCVESREKLFLTAGQMYPVYFEKTKANQALVVGKDSIYKDGDTRYVYVKNDEGGREKRIITIGESDENYTQVTEGLKEGELVYYNSTDQVPTRYSKYTVTRSDFDIANYGVSYRRSDAGTITETCDYEGQIVSVNVKQDDTVENGMLLYVVDTGEGKAAITEAKNEIDAENESYAQKIADYDKQVKDLSEGGSSAEENNQEDEKPDTAYEEQQLKLNLQLLDLQKKLAGADHTYQLSRLQSAYDSISAGNDGKGNISVYAKNDGKVSKVSVKAGDSVEEGSDILQITGNSTDVLLVLVKDSNNYNVYTDNIADVGERVSLELDGTTIYGNCIGFAGYGREAQKGYINQDDKGVHITGNTDSGYGNAAFYIKLDNGIPDDLTRASAVKFSYVSFKKVVVVPTSIIHKQVNPMDKDDISYYVWKIDGDSVVKQPVILGDYTSGSNTLVLYGIDEGDEICLAS
;
A
#
# COMPACT_ATOMS: atom_id res chain seq x y z
N HIS A 1 -18.75 22.95 12.31
CA HIS A 1 -19.83 22.47 13.19
C HIS A 1 -20.35 21.11 12.72
N GLU A 2 -20.91 21.03 11.53
CA GLU A 2 -21.44 19.80 10.96
C GLU A 2 -20.41 18.66 10.98
N TYR A 3 -19.15 18.93 10.65
CA TYR A 3 -18.06 17.96 10.68
C TYR A 3 -17.82 17.35 12.08
N ARG A 4 -17.88 18.15 13.15
CA ARG A 4 -17.71 17.62 14.52
C ARG A 4 -18.89 16.75 14.95
N VAL A 5 -20.11 17.18 14.63
CA VAL A 5 -21.33 16.40 14.90
C VAL A 5 -21.29 15.07 14.14
N GLN A 6 -20.88 15.10 12.87
CA GLN A 6 -20.72 13.88 12.07
C GLN A 6 -19.71 12.92 12.72
N LYS A 7 -18.53 13.42 13.12
CA LYS A 7 -17.51 12.59 13.77
C LYS A 7 -17.97 11.97 15.08
N ILE A 8 -18.68 12.70 15.91
CA ILE A 8 -19.25 12.16 17.15
C ILE A 8 -20.30 11.08 16.83
N ASN A 9 -21.16 11.30 15.85
CA ASN A 9 -22.16 10.32 15.44
C ASN A 9 -21.52 9.04 14.88
N GLU A 10 -20.45 9.15 14.08
CA GLU A 10 -19.67 8.01 13.61
C GLU A 10 -19.08 7.19 14.76
N GLN A 11 -18.49 7.87 15.76
CA GLN A 11 -17.95 7.20 16.96
C GLN A 11 -19.04 6.53 17.79
N MET A 12 -20.18 7.18 17.96
CA MET A 12 -21.32 6.62 18.67
C MET A 12 -21.85 5.36 17.97
N ALA A 13 -21.98 5.38 16.65
CA ALA A 13 -22.43 4.22 15.87
C ALA A 13 -21.45 3.05 16.02
N LEU A 14 -20.15 3.32 15.99
CA LEU A 14 -19.10 2.32 16.17
C LEU A 14 -19.16 1.68 17.57
N TYR A 15 -19.25 2.49 18.64
CA TYR A 15 -19.34 1.97 19.99
C TYR A 15 -20.65 1.19 20.23
N GLN A 16 -21.75 1.66 19.67
CA GLN A 16 -23.04 0.97 19.77
C GLN A 16 -22.97 -0.42 19.15
N GLN A 17 -22.33 -0.54 17.97
CA GLN A 17 -22.15 -1.82 17.30
C GLN A 17 -21.34 -2.81 18.14
N ILE A 18 -20.23 -2.35 18.76
CA ILE A 18 -19.39 -3.21 19.60
C ILE A 18 -20.14 -3.62 20.87
N VAL A 19 -20.92 -2.71 21.46
CA VAL A 19 -21.75 -3.00 22.64
C VAL A 19 -22.83 -4.04 22.34
N ASP A 20 -23.43 -3.98 21.13
CA ASP A 20 -24.55 -4.83 20.78
C ASP A 20 -24.15 -6.28 20.51
N ASP A 21 -23.03 -6.51 19.85
CA ASP A 21 -22.63 -7.86 19.40
C ASP A 21 -21.17 -8.25 19.70
N GLY A 22 -20.39 -7.38 20.32
CA GLY A 22 -18.98 -7.63 20.63
C GLY A 22 -18.08 -7.73 19.40
N THR A 23 -18.58 -7.37 18.22
CA THR A 23 -17.86 -7.48 16.95
C THR A 23 -17.76 -6.14 16.27
N LEU A 24 -16.64 -5.92 15.55
CA LEU A 24 -16.48 -4.79 14.64
C LEU A 24 -16.82 -5.26 13.23
N LYS A 25 -17.85 -4.67 12.64
CA LYS A 25 -18.29 -4.96 11.27
C LYS A 25 -17.87 -3.86 10.32
N ALA A 26 -17.66 -4.23 9.04
CA ALA A 26 -17.42 -3.25 8.00
C ALA A 26 -18.61 -2.30 7.89
N ALA A 27 -18.33 -0.99 7.85
CA ALA A 27 -19.35 0.04 7.71
C ALA A 27 -19.94 0.11 6.29
N HIS A 28 -19.19 -0.33 5.30
CA HIS A 28 -19.58 -0.36 3.89
C HIS A 28 -18.93 -1.55 3.18
N SER A 29 -19.43 -1.89 2.00
CA SER A 29 -18.81 -2.86 1.09
C SER A 29 -17.55 -2.25 0.48
N GLY A 30 -16.58 -3.10 0.13
CA GLY A 30 -15.36 -2.64 -0.50
C GLY A 30 -14.26 -3.70 -0.49
N LEU A 31 -13.09 -3.31 -0.95
CA LEU A 31 -11.89 -4.13 -0.95
C LEU A 31 -11.09 -3.89 0.34
N VAL A 32 -10.67 -4.96 1.01
CA VAL A 32 -9.74 -4.84 2.14
C VAL A 32 -8.33 -4.58 1.59
N THR A 33 -7.85 -3.35 1.72
CA THR A 33 -6.55 -2.91 1.21
C THR A 33 -5.44 -2.97 2.25
N TYR A 34 -5.80 -3.05 3.53
CA TYR A 34 -4.85 -3.20 4.61
C TYR A 34 -5.44 -3.98 5.77
N THR A 35 -4.63 -4.85 6.36
CA THR A 35 -4.90 -5.47 7.66
C THR A 35 -3.64 -5.43 8.53
N LYS A 36 -3.79 -4.92 9.76
CA LYS A 36 -2.73 -5.05 10.75
C LYS A 36 -2.67 -6.50 11.22
N LYS A 37 -1.46 -7.09 11.23
CA LYS A 37 -1.27 -8.41 11.81
C LYS A 37 -1.44 -8.35 13.33
N LEU A 38 -2.60 -8.71 13.80
CA LEU A 38 -2.87 -8.96 15.22
C LEU A 38 -2.65 -10.46 15.46
N THR A 39 -1.45 -10.85 15.87
CA THR A 39 -1.22 -12.21 16.38
C THR A 39 -1.69 -12.27 17.81
N GLY A 40 -2.22 -13.44 18.21
CA GLY A 40 -2.82 -13.65 19.54
C GLY A 40 -2.03 -13.01 20.69
N GLY A 41 -2.73 -12.32 21.56
CA GLY A 41 -2.15 -11.60 22.70
C GLY A 41 -1.58 -10.20 22.40
N ARG A 42 -1.60 -9.70 21.16
CA ARG A 42 -1.25 -8.31 20.87
C ARG A 42 -2.49 -7.42 20.99
N SER A 43 -2.39 -6.39 21.79
CA SER A 43 -3.41 -5.35 21.88
C SER A 43 -3.24 -4.35 20.73
N ALA A 44 -4.36 -3.87 20.22
CA ALA A 44 -4.39 -2.67 19.39
C ALA A 44 -4.40 -1.44 20.32
N ALA A 45 -3.68 -0.40 19.94
CA ALA A 45 -3.78 0.88 20.61
C ALA A 45 -5.12 1.55 20.26
N ALA A 46 -5.63 2.39 21.16
CA ALA A 46 -6.80 3.19 20.85
C ALA A 46 -6.57 4.04 19.60
N TYR A 47 -7.54 4.05 18.68
CA TYR A 47 -7.50 4.76 17.38
C TYR A 47 -6.44 4.25 16.41
N GLU A 48 -5.94 3.06 16.60
CA GLU A 48 -5.04 2.44 15.65
C GLU A 48 -5.83 1.85 14.48
N ASN A 49 -5.31 2.04 13.24
CA ASN A 49 -5.92 1.45 12.06
C ASN A 49 -5.60 -0.05 12.01
N ILE A 50 -6.64 -0.87 12.10
CA ILE A 50 -6.52 -2.33 12.10
C ILE A 50 -6.86 -2.91 10.73
N VAL A 51 -7.88 -2.36 10.09
CA VAL A 51 -8.35 -2.75 8.77
C VAL A 51 -8.69 -1.49 7.98
N ILE A 52 -8.33 -1.46 6.71
CA ILE A 52 -8.81 -0.46 5.77
C ILE A 52 -9.67 -1.19 4.74
N VAL A 53 -10.89 -0.72 4.58
CA VAL A 53 -11.81 -1.15 3.53
C VAL A 53 -11.97 0.01 2.57
N SER A 54 -11.50 -0.18 1.33
CA SER A 54 -11.55 0.83 0.28
C SER A 54 -12.85 0.71 -0.51
N ASP A 55 -13.50 1.83 -0.76
CA ASP A 55 -14.58 1.90 -1.73
C ASP A 55 -13.97 1.82 -3.14
N THR A 56 -14.38 0.83 -3.92
CA THR A 56 -13.91 0.65 -5.30
C THR A 56 -14.71 1.44 -6.33
N ASP A 57 -15.78 2.10 -5.91
CA ASP A 57 -16.63 2.92 -6.79
C ASP A 57 -16.21 4.40 -6.82
N ASP A 58 -15.41 4.84 -5.84
CA ASP A 58 -14.96 6.23 -5.71
C ASP A 58 -13.45 6.27 -5.48
N LEU A 59 -12.69 6.10 -6.56
CA LEU A 59 -11.24 6.04 -6.53
C LEU A 59 -10.63 7.39 -6.91
N VAL A 60 -9.57 7.77 -6.20
CA VAL A 60 -8.71 8.91 -6.53
C VAL A 60 -7.36 8.41 -7.05
N LEU A 61 -6.70 9.21 -7.86
CA LEU A 61 -5.34 8.93 -8.31
C LEU A 61 -4.37 9.66 -7.37
N ASP A 62 -3.53 8.94 -6.68
CA ASP A 62 -2.44 9.48 -5.89
C ASP A 62 -1.15 9.51 -6.72
N ILE A 63 -0.55 10.69 -6.85
CA ILE A 63 0.61 10.92 -7.71
C ILE A 63 1.85 11.06 -6.83
N LYS A 64 2.84 10.20 -7.07
CA LYS A 64 4.10 10.12 -6.34
C LYS A 64 5.26 10.23 -7.32
N ASP A 65 6.39 10.78 -6.86
CA ASP A 65 7.63 10.93 -7.65
C ASP A 65 7.43 11.69 -8.95
N THR A 66 6.89 12.88 -8.83
CA THR A 66 6.56 13.69 -9.98
C THR A 66 7.66 14.69 -10.30
N ALA A 67 7.81 14.96 -11.60
CA ALA A 67 8.51 16.14 -12.11
C ALA A 67 7.69 17.44 -11.90
N ILE A 68 6.62 17.42 -11.09
CA ILE A 68 5.78 18.61 -10.76
C ILE A 68 6.56 19.69 -9.97
N ASN A 69 7.77 19.39 -9.55
CA ASN A 69 8.58 20.30 -8.72
C ASN A 69 8.86 21.67 -9.34
N GLU A 70 8.75 21.83 -10.67
CA GLU A 70 9.00 23.10 -11.34
C GLU A 70 7.83 24.08 -11.22
N TYR A 71 6.59 23.56 -11.18
CA TYR A 71 5.37 24.36 -11.14
C TYR A 71 4.42 23.83 -10.07
N LYS A 72 3.57 24.73 -9.53
CA LYS A 72 2.43 24.28 -8.72
C LYS A 72 1.40 23.59 -9.60
N TYR A 73 0.67 22.66 -9.05
CA TYR A 73 -0.42 21.96 -9.76
C TYR A 73 -1.38 22.93 -10.48
N SER A 74 -1.73 24.03 -9.83
CA SER A 74 -2.59 25.09 -10.39
C SER A 74 -2.05 25.76 -11.65
N ASP A 75 -0.74 25.71 -11.86
CA ASP A 75 -0.07 26.43 -12.94
C ASP A 75 -0.06 25.68 -14.27
N TYR A 76 -0.46 24.40 -14.26
CA TYR A 76 -0.60 23.61 -15.46
C TYR A 76 -1.94 23.88 -16.15
N ASP A 77 -1.91 24.05 -17.48
CA ASP A 77 -3.06 24.42 -18.30
C ASP A 77 -3.96 23.24 -18.60
N LYS A 78 -3.38 22.05 -18.78
CA LYS A 78 -4.09 20.81 -19.01
C LYS A 78 -3.61 19.74 -18.04
N LYS A 79 -4.54 18.95 -17.57
CA LYS A 79 -4.32 17.87 -16.62
C LYS A 79 -5.26 16.73 -16.98
N TYR A 80 -4.72 15.58 -17.33
CA TYR A 80 -5.54 14.45 -17.75
C TYR A 80 -4.87 13.12 -17.43
N VAL A 81 -5.67 12.08 -17.33
CA VAL A 81 -5.24 10.69 -17.26
C VAL A 81 -5.63 9.97 -18.53
N ILE A 82 -4.83 8.97 -18.92
CA ILE A 82 -5.20 8.06 -20.01
C ILE A 82 -5.62 6.72 -19.40
N VAL A 83 -6.88 6.34 -19.64
CA VAL A 83 -7.44 5.06 -19.24
C VAL A 83 -7.94 4.33 -20.47
N ASP A 84 -7.46 3.14 -20.72
CA ASP A 84 -7.80 2.32 -21.91
C ASP A 84 -7.64 3.04 -23.26
N GLY A 85 -6.73 4.02 -23.32
CA GLY A 85 -6.45 4.81 -24.52
C GLY A 85 -7.25 6.09 -24.65
N GLU A 86 -8.25 6.32 -23.80
CA GLU A 86 -9.07 7.53 -23.78
C GLU A 86 -8.55 8.54 -22.75
N LYS A 87 -8.65 9.84 -23.08
CA LYS A 87 -8.22 10.94 -22.21
C LYS A 87 -9.37 11.45 -21.37
N TYR A 88 -9.13 11.58 -20.07
CA TYR A 88 -10.09 12.13 -19.11
C TYR A 88 -9.46 13.26 -18.32
N ASP A 89 -10.09 14.42 -18.33
CA ASP A 89 -9.61 15.57 -17.56
C ASP A 89 -9.66 15.27 -16.06
N VAL A 90 -8.61 15.70 -15.34
CA VAL A 90 -8.53 15.56 -13.88
C VAL A 90 -8.37 16.90 -13.19
N THR A 91 -8.85 16.97 -11.96
CA THR A 91 -8.72 18.12 -11.08
C THR A 91 -8.13 17.69 -9.75
N GLU A 92 -7.49 18.61 -9.05
CA GLU A 92 -6.98 18.36 -7.70
C GLU A 92 -8.11 17.98 -6.77
N SER A 93 -7.91 16.90 -6.03
CA SER A 93 -8.79 16.45 -4.96
C SER A 93 -8.10 16.54 -3.60
N GLN A 94 -8.88 16.45 -2.55
CA GLN A 94 -8.33 16.37 -1.19
C GLN A 94 -7.81 14.96 -0.94
N TYR A 95 -6.75 14.86 -0.11
CA TYR A 95 -6.28 13.56 0.36
C TYR A 95 -7.39 12.85 1.14
N THR A 96 -7.73 11.65 0.71
CA THR A 96 -8.66 10.80 1.46
C THR A 96 -8.00 10.31 2.75
N SER A 97 -8.81 9.90 3.73
CA SER A 97 -8.29 9.30 4.96
C SER A 97 -7.47 8.04 4.67
N GLU A 98 -7.85 7.27 3.66
CA GLU A 98 -7.14 6.08 3.22
C GLU A 98 -5.75 6.42 2.65
N VAL A 99 -5.66 7.38 1.73
CA VAL A 99 -4.38 7.85 1.18
C VAL A 99 -3.44 8.27 2.31
N LEU A 100 -3.92 9.02 3.30
CA LEU A 100 -3.09 9.46 4.43
C LEU A 100 -2.62 8.29 5.31
N VAL A 101 -3.48 7.30 5.54
CA VAL A 101 -3.12 6.11 6.33
C VAL A 101 -2.11 5.25 5.58
N LEU A 102 -2.35 4.96 4.31
CA LEU A 102 -1.44 4.18 3.46
C LEU A 102 -0.09 4.90 3.31
N SER A 103 -0.10 6.22 3.12
CA SER A 103 1.13 7.02 3.07
C SER A 103 1.96 6.89 4.34
N LYS A 104 1.31 6.90 5.50
CA LYS A 104 1.99 6.70 6.78
C LYS A 104 2.55 5.28 6.92
N ILE A 105 1.81 4.25 6.49
CA ILE A 105 2.26 2.85 6.52
C ILE A 105 3.47 2.66 5.62
N ASN A 106 3.43 3.22 4.41
CA ASN A 106 4.48 3.09 3.40
C ASN A 106 5.63 4.09 3.59
N ASN A 107 5.49 5.04 4.52
CA ASN A 107 6.40 6.18 4.71
C ASN A 107 6.65 6.97 3.41
N ARG A 108 5.61 7.12 2.60
CA ARG A 108 5.67 7.76 1.30
C ARG A 108 4.35 8.48 1.01
N TYR A 109 4.40 9.81 0.96
CA TYR A 109 3.23 10.65 0.69
C TYR A 109 3.16 10.99 -0.79
N PRO A 110 1.96 11.04 -1.38
CA PRO A 110 1.79 11.56 -2.73
C PRO A 110 2.05 13.08 -2.76
N ASP A 111 2.48 13.56 -3.92
CA ASP A 111 2.67 15.00 -4.13
C ASP A 111 1.32 15.70 -4.33
N VAL A 112 0.40 15.03 -5.01
CA VAL A 112 -0.96 15.51 -5.25
C VAL A 112 -1.91 14.33 -5.44
N CYS A 113 -3.17 14.51 -5.05
CA CYS A 113 -4.27 13.63 -5.42
C CYS A 113 -5.14 14.31 -6.47
N VAL A 114 -5.59 13.54 -7.45
CA VAL A 114 -6.47 14.03 -8.51
C VAL A 114 -7.66 13.11 -8.72
N GLU A 115 -8.77 13.69 -9.17
CA GLU A 115 -10.00 12.99 -9.52
C GLU A 115 -10.53 13.47 -10.85
N SER A 116 -11.29 12.64 -11.55
CA SER A 116 -12.03 13.04 -12.75
C SER A 116 -13.49 13.36 -12.41
N ARG A 117 -14.07 14.30 -13.13
CA ARG A 117 -15.52 14.55 -13.05
C ARG A 117 -16.33 13.46 -13.71
N GLU A 118 -15.74 12.73 -14.64
CA GLU A 118 -16.35 11.58 -15.30
C GLU A 118 -16.06 10.32 -14.49
N LYS A 119 -17.02 9.39 -14.44
CA LYS A 119 -16.79 8.12 -13.76
C LYS A 119 -15.77 7.30 -14.54
N LEU A 120 -14.59 7.10 -13.96
CA LEU A 120 -13.55 6.26 -14.50
C LEU A 120 -13.71 4.82 -14.02
N PHE A 121 -13.44 3.87 -14.91
CA PHE A 121 -13.37 2.44 -14.54
C PHE A 121 -11.94 2.09 -14.13
N LEU A 122 -11.55 2.62 -12.97
CA LEU A 122 -10.23 2.36 -12.38
C LEU A 122 -10.24 1.06 -11.57
N THR A 123 -9.06 0.49 -11.39
CA THR A 123 -8.83 -0.63 -10.48
C THR A 123 -7.97 -0.14 -9.33
N ALA A 124 -8.40 -0.39 -8.09
CA ALA A 124 -7.67 0.02 -6.90
C ALA A 124 -6.24 -0.57 -6.89
N GLY A 125 -5.25 0.28 -6.63
CA GLY A 125 -3.83 -0.07 -6.63
C GLY A 125 -3.18 -0.17 -8.02
N GLN A 126 -3.94 -0.03 -9.12
CA GLN A 126 -3.43 -0.04 -10.48
C GLN A 126 -2.80 1.30 -10.84
N MET A 127 -1.69 1.28 -11.59
CA MET A 127 -1.02 2.47 -12.08
C MET A 127 -1.60 2.97 -13.41
N TYR A 128 -1.76 4.28 -13.51
CA TYR A 128 -2.22 4.98 -14.70
C TYR A 128 -1.32 6.19 -14.96
N PRO A 129 -0.90 6.45 -16.23
CA PRO A 129 -0.13 7.65 -16.53
C PRO A 129 -1.02 8.90 -16.44
N VAL A 130 -0.59 9.87 -15.66
CA VAL A 130 -1.23 11.18 -15.52
C VAL A 130 -0.35 12.24 -16.13
N TYR A 131 -0.93 13.14 -16.90
CA TYR A 131 -0.23 14.14 -17.68
C TYR A 131 -0.55 15.56 -17.20
N PHE A 132 0.48 16.36 -17.09
CA PHE A 132 0.41 17.78 -16.74
C PHE A 132 1.10 18.58 -17.83
N GLU A 133 0.34 19.40 -18.56
CA GLU A 133 0.86 20.22 -19.64
C GLU A 133 0.84 21.70 -19.27
N LYS A 134 1.97 22.38 -19.46
CA LYS A 134 2.11 23.83 -19.31
C LYS A 134 2.40 24.45 -20.66
N THR A 135 1.52 25.35 -21.09
CA THR A 135 1.75 26.10 -22.32
C THR A 135 2.69 27.27 -22.03
N LYS A 136 3.93 27.18 -22.52
CA LYS A 136 4.93 28.24 -22.36
C LYS A 136 4.79 29.34 -23.41
N ALA A 137 4.37 28.98 -24.62
CA ALA A 137 4.10 29.90 -25.72
C ALA A 137 3.03 29.35 -26.65
N ASN A 138 2.18 30.23 -27.22
CA ASN A 138 1.15 29.86 -28.19
C ASN A 138 1.61 30.16 -29.61
N GLN A 139 1.34 29.25 -30.54
CA GLN A 139 1.68 29.42 -31.99
C GLN A 139 3.12 29.86 -32.23
N ALA A 140 4.04 29.34 -31.42
CA ALA A 140 5.44 29.69 -31.47
C ALA A 140 6.14 28.99 -32.67
N LEU A 141 7.04 29.71 -33.31
CA LEU A 141 7.98 29.10 -34.24
C LEU A 141 9.00 28.30 -33.40
N VAL A 142 9.13 27.02 -33.65
CA VAL A 142 10.00 26.14 -32.86
C VAL A 142 10.93 25.33 -33.75
N VAL A 143 12.08 24.98 -33.20
CA VAL A 143 13.03 24.03 -33.78
C VAL A 143 13.44 23.00 -32.75
N GLY A 144 13.84 21.81 -33.17
CA GLY A 144 14.40 20.82 -32.24
C GLY A 144 15.64 21.36 -31.54
N LYS A 145 15.81 21.05 -30.27
CA LYS A 145 16.99 21.46 -29.46
C LYS A 145 18.30 21.03 -30.14
N ASP A 146 18.30 19.90 -30.83
CA ASP A 146 19.43 19.35 -31.62
C ASP A 146 19.82 20.19 -32.82
N SER A 147 18.99 21.14 -33.25
CA SER A 147 19.24 22.04 -34.35
C SER A 147 19.97 23.29 -33.96
N ILE A 148 20.08 23.59 -32.66
CA ILE A 148 20.61 24.84 -32.15
C ILE A 148 22.04 24.66 -31.65
N TYR A 149 22.91 25.52 -32.15
CA TYR A 149 24.31 25.53 -31.77
C TYR A 149 24.65 26.80 -30.98
N LYS A 150 25.68 26.70 -30.16
CA LYS A 150 26.20 27.80 -29.35
C LYS A 150 27.62 28.16 -29.75
N ASP A 151 27.86 29.47 -29.86
CA ASP A 151 29.20 30.04 -30.07
C ASP A 151 29.33 31.28 -29.18
N GLY A 152 29.95 31.12 -28.00
CA GLY A 152 29.87 32.08 -26.93
C GLY A 152 28.43 32.31 -26.49
N ASP A 153 27.97 33.58 -26.55
CA ASP A 153 26.59 33.94 -26.22
C ASP A 153 25.63 33.87 -27.43
N THR A 154 26.18 33.64 -28.59
CA THR A 154 25.40 33.59 -29.86
C THR A 154 24.78 32.22 -30.06
N ARG A 155 23.51 32.21 -30.45
CA ARG A 155 22.78 31.00 -30.87
C ARG A 155 22.61 31.05 -32.36
N TYR A 156 22.77 29.91 -33.01
CA TYR A 156 22.64 29.81 -34.47
C TYR A 156 22.14 28.44 -34.88
N VAL A 157 21.58 28.40 -36.09
CA VAL A 157 21.16 27.17 -36.79
C VAL A 157 21.81 27.11 -38.15
N TYR A 158 21.78 25.94 -38.76
CA TYR A 158 22.07 25.79 -40.17
C TYR A 158 20.76 25.62 -40.95
N VAL A 159 20.50 26.54 -41.90
CA VAL A 159 19.30 26.52 -42.74
C VAL A 159 19.69 26.01 -44.12
N LYS A 160 18.80 25.26 -44.78
CA LYS A 160 18.97 24.87 -46.15
C LYS A 160 18.73 26.09 -47.07
N ASN A 161 19.71 26.47 -47.86
CA ASN A 161 19.57 27.55 -48.82
C ASN A 161 18.99 27.06 -50.17
N ASP A 162 18.64 27.99 -51.06
CA ASP A 162 18.04 27.70 -52.38
C ASP A 162 18.95 26.85 -53.29
N GLU A 163 20.26 26.89 -53.05
CA GLU A 163 21.26 26.11 -53.80
C GLU A 163 21.45 24.69 -53.20
N GLY A 164 20.70 24.35 -52.12
CA GLY A 164 20.78 23.06 -51.45
C GLY A 164 21.92 22.94 -50.43
N GLY A 165 22.68 24.02 -50.20
CA GLY A 165 23.75 24.09 -49.23
C GLY A 165 23.27 24.48 -47.84
N ARG A 166 24.21 24.57 -46.89
CA ARG A 166 23.97 25.00 -45.50
C ARG A 166 24.41 26.46 -45.33
N GLU A 167 23.52 27.27 -44.75
CA GLU A 167 23.80 28.64 -44.33
C GLU A 167 23.74 28.74 -42.82
N LYS A 168 24.79 29.28 -42.17
CA LYS A 168 24.80 29.60 -40.72
C LYS A 168 23.96 30.84 -40.53
N ARG A 169 22.90 30.72 -39.73
CA ARG A 169 21.99 31.82 -39.39
C ARG A 169 21.88 32.02 -37.89
N ILE A 170 22.13 33.24 -37.45
CA ILE A 170 21.99 33.65 -36.04
C ILE A 170 20.50 33.73 -35.73
N ILE A 171 20.12 33.22 -34.57
CA ILE A 171 18.75 33.23 -34.05
C ILE A 171 18.70 33.80 -32.65
N THR A 172 17.52 34.33 -32.29
CA THR A 172 17.15 34.62 -30.91
C THR A 172 16.18 33.54 -30.44
N ILE A 173 16.44 32.95 -29.29
CA ILE A 173 15.63 31.90 -28.72
C ILE A 173 14.75 32.42 -27.58
N GLY A 174 13.60 31.79 -27.36
CA GLY A 174 12.66 32.03 -26.28
C GLY A 174 12.53 30.83 -25.36
N GLU A 175 11.29 30.46 -25.07
CA GLU A 175 10.94 29.31 -24.22
C GLU A 175 11.37 27.97 -24.83
N SER A 176 11.62 27.00 -23.96
CA SER A 176 11.94 25.63 -24.38
C SER A 176 11.09 24.62 -23.59
N ASP A 177 10.77 23.51 -24.26
CA ASP A 177 10.26 22.30 -23.61
C ASP A 177 11.32 21.19 -23.66
N GLU A 178 10.95 19.95 -23.48
CA GLU A 178 11.90 18.81 -23.50
C GLU A 178 12.55 18.56 -24.85
N ASN A 179 11.87 18.85 -25.95
CA ASN A 179 12.29 18.52 -27.30
C ASN A 179 12.56 19.73 -28.18
N TYR A 180 11.86 20.85 -27.96
CA TYR A 180 11.84 22.01 -28.82
C TYR A 180 12.25 23.29 -28.12
N THR A 181 12.77 24.23 -28.89
CA THR A 181 13.06 25.60 -28.43
C THR A 181 12.36 26.59 -29.34
N GLN A 182 11.69 27.58 -28.76
CA GLN A 182 11.10 28.69 -29.50
C GLN A 182 12.20 29.53 -30.15
N VAL A 183 12.00 29.91 -31.40
CA VAL A 183 12.80 30.91 -32.10
C VAL A 183 11.96 32.17 -32.26
N THR A 184 12.41 33.26 -31.64
CA THR A 184 11.71 34.54 -31.70
C THR A 184 12.17 35.41 -32.85
N GLU A 185 13.41 35.23 -33.30
CA GLU A 185 13.98 35.97 -34.43
C GLU A 185 14.97 35.09 -35.22
N GLY A 186 15.12 35.37 -36.51
CA GLY A 186 16.15 34.76 -37.36
C GLY A 186 15.67 33.61 -38.24
N LEU A 187 14.44 33.08 -38.03
CA LEU A 187 13.82 32.06 -38.86
C LEU A 187 12.40 32.43 -39.28
N LYS A 188 11.93 31.78 -40.35
CA LYS A 188 10.55 31.85 -40.85
C LYS A 188 9.94 30.46 -40.87
N GLU A 189 8.62 30.42 -40.74
CA GLU A 189 7.86 29.19 -40.88
C GLU A 189 8.11 28.53 -42.22
N GLY A 190 8.33 27.21 -42.23
CA GLY A 190 8.57 26.41 -43.41
C GLY A 190 10.04 26.35 -43.86
N GLU A 191 10.95 27.12 -43.23
CA GLU A 191 12.39 26.97 -43.54
C GLU A 191 12.92 25.64 -43.01
N LEU A 192 13.75 24.97 -43.81
CA LEU A 192 14.36 23.68 -43.43
C LEU A 192 15.63 23.91 -42.65
N VAL A 193 15.65 23.43 -41.43
CA VAL A 193 16.78 23.53 -40.50
C VAL A 193 17.45 22.16 -40.36
N TYR A 194 18.79 22.17 -40.45
CA TYR A 194 19.58 20.96 -40.21
C TYR A 194 19.70 20.71 -38.72
N TYR A 195 19.48 19.48 -38.31
CA TYR A 195 19.69 19.05 -36.93
C TYR A 195 20.97 18.20 -36.80
N ASN A 196 21.52 18.18 -35.60
CA ASN A 196 22.66 17.35 -35.26
C ASN A 196 22.16 15.95 -34.86
N SER A 197 22.46 14.97 -35.70
CA SER A 197 22.20 13.58 -35.37
C SER A 197 23.43 12.75 -35.64
N THR A 198 23.75 11.87 -34.72
CA THR A 198 24.75 10.81 -34.94
C THR A 198 24.18 9.71 -35.82
N ASP A 199 22.87 9.62 -35.92
CA ASP A 199 22.16 8.60 -36.65
C ASP A 199 21.68 9.15 -37.99
N GLN A 200 21.89 8.37 -39.06
CA GLN A 200 21.35 8.70 -40.36
C GLN A 200 19.90 8.25 -40.49
N VAL A 201 19.09 8.98 -41.28
CA VAL A 201 17.75 8.53 -41.64
C VAL A 201 17.82 7.13 -42.23
N PRO A 202 17.11 6.14 -41.70
CA PRO A 202 17.17 4.79 -42.23
C PRO A 202 16.72 4.70 -43.67
N THR A 203 17.57 4.19 -44.56
CA THR A 203 17.23 3.93 -45.95
C THR A 203 16.80 2.50 -46.23
N ARG A 204 17.07 1.60 -45.25
CA ARG A 204 16.62 0.21 -45.23
C ARG A 204 16.13 -0.09 -43.82
N TYR A 205 14.91 -0.56 -43.70
CA TYR A 205 14.28 -0.87 -42.44
C TYR A 205 13.13 -1.85 -42.62
N SER A 206 12.79 -2.59 -41.59
CA SER A 206 11.49 -3.23 -41.43
C SER A 206 10.56 -2.29 -40.67
N LYS A 207 9.26 -2.53 -40.81
CA LYS A 207 8.24 -1.74 -40.10
C LYS A 207 7.90 -2.39 -38.78
N TYR A 208 7.79 -1.56 -37.75
CA TYR A 208 7.22 -1.91 -36.47
C TYR A 208 5.93 -1.10 -36.27
N THR A 209 4.80 -1.76 -36.11
CA THR A 209 3.54 -1.09 -35.83
C THR A 209 3.39 -0.97 -34.31
N VAL A 210 3.20 0.26 -33.85
CA VAL A 210 2.99 0.55 -32.42
C VAL A 210 1.66 -0.05 -31.96
N THR A 211 1.70 -0.77 -30.87
CA THR A 211 0.51 -1.34 -30.22
C THR A 211 0.50 -0.98 -28.74
N ARG A 212 -0.68 -0.99 -28.17
CA ARG A 212 -0.81 -0.89 -26.71
C ARG A 212 -0.73 -2.28 -26.10
N SER A 213 0.00 -2.40 -25.03
CA SER A 213 0.13 -3.64 -24.26
C SER A 213 0.26 -3.33 -22.77
N ASP A 214 0.14 -4.36 -21.96
CA ASP A 214 0.48 -4.24 -20.55
C ASP A 214 2.00 -4.13 -20.42
N PHE A 215 2.44 -3.27 -19.49
CA PHE A 215 3.85 -3.07 -19.18
C PHE A 215 4.08 -3.37 -17.71
N ASP A 216 4.83 -4.43 -17.45
CA ASP A 216 5.08 -4.91 -16.10
C ASP A 216 6.59 -4.91 -15.82
N ILE A 217 6.95 -4.43 -14.61
CA ILE A 217 8.27 -4.65 -14.05
C ILE A 217 8.15 -5.76 -13.02
N ALA A 218 8.92 -6.82 -13.23
CA ALA A 218 8.81 -8.03 -12.45
C ALA A 218 10.12 -8.39 -11.75
N ASN A 219 9.97 -8.89 -10.54
CA ASN A 219 11.00 -9.63 -9.82
C ASN A 219 10.63 -11.11 -9.76
N TYR A 220 11.64 -11.95 -9.54
CA TYR A 220 11.43 -13.37 -9.31
C TYR A 220 11.53 -13.66 -7.83
N GLY A 221 10.66 -14.50 -7.34
CA GLY A 221 10.58 -14.86 -5.93
C GLY A 221 10.04 -16.26 -5.72
N VAL A 222 9.72 -16.55 -4.49
CA VAL A 222 9.07 -17.78 -4.07
C VAL A 222 7.84 -17.39 -3.26
N SER A 223 6.68 -17.92 -3.67
CA SER A 223 5.45 -17.76 -2.90
C SER A 223 5.26 -18.94 -1.98
N TYR A 224 4.73 -18.65 -0.82
CA TYR A 224 4.30 -19.65 0.12
C TYR A 224 2.82 -19.46 0.37
N ARG A 225 2.05 -20.57 0.37
CA ARG A 225 0.73 -20.50 1.00
C ARG A 225 0.95 -19.94 2.39
N ARG A 226 0.34 -18.82 2.67
CA ARG A 226 0.23 -18.41 4.03
C ARG A 226 -0.60 -19.45 4.75
N SER A 227 0.15 -20.29 5.49
CA SER A 227 -0.47 -20.88 6.61
C SER A 227 -0.55 -19.81 7.65
N ASP A 228 -1.54 -19.09 7.73
CA ASP A 228 -1.50 -18.31 8.77
C ASP A 228 -2.01 -17.04 8.67
N ALA A 229 -2.32 -17.19 9.13
CA ALA A 229 -1.99 -16.82 10.37
C ALA A 229 -0.67 -17.25 10.86
N GLY A 230 0.23 -17.75 10.26
CA GLY A 230 1.47 -18.28 10.82
C GLY A 230 1.21 -19.55 11.64
N THR A 231 2.17 -20.39 11.64
CA THR A 231 2.21 -21.45 12.64
C THR A 231 2.42 -20.77 13.99
N ILE A 232 1.41 -20.76 14.82
CA ILE A 232 1.50 -20.33 16.20
C ILE A 232 2.04 -21.51 16.97
N THR A 233 3.22 -21.34 17.56
CA THR A 233 3.69 -22.29 18.56
C THR A 233 3.02 -21.93 19.88
N GLU A 234 2.17 -22.79 20.36
CA GLU A 234 1.63 -22.68 21.72
C GLU A 234 2.71 -23.18 22.68
N THR A 235 3.21 -22.25 23.49
CA THR A 235 4.16 -22.54 24.56
C THR A 235 3.43 -22.71 25.89
N CYS A 236 4.00 -23.50 26.78
CA CYS A 236 3.49 -23.63 28.13
C CYS A 236 3.87 -22.41 28.97
N ASP A 237 2.88 -21.79 29.58
CA ASP A 237 3.09 -20.66 30.51
C ASP A 237 3.39 -21.13 31.95
N TYR A 238 3.53 -22.44 32.18
CA TYR A 238 3.64 -23.06 33.49
C TYR A 238 4.72 -24.14 33.54
N GLU A 239 5.36 -24.26 34.69
CA GLU A 239 6.18 -25.42 35.03
C GLU A 239 5.27 -26.53 35.60
N GLY A 240 5.42 -27.78 35.07
CA GLY A 240 4.58 -28.89 35.56
C GLY A 240 4.69 -30.15 34.73
N GLN A 241 3.69 -31.02 34.88
CA GLN A 241 3.57 -32.27 34.12
C GLN A 241 2.32 -32.26 33.27
N ILE A 242 2.44 -32.65 31.99
CA ILE A 242 1.30 -32.76 31.08
C ILE A 242 0.38 -33.90 31.55
N VAL A 243 -0.84 -33.58 31.92
CA VAL A 243 -1.88 -34.54 32.30
C VAL A 243 -2.52 -35.19 31.09
N SER A 244 -2.92 -34.35 30.13
CA SER A 244 -3.49 -34.79 28.86
C SER A 244 -3.16 -33.83 27.73
N VAL A 245 -3.07 -34.36 26.51
CA VAL A 245 -3.10 -33.59 25.26
C VAL A 245 -4.37 -33.99 24.53
N ASN A 246 -5.26 -33.04 24.29
CA ASN A 246 -6.62 -33.28 23.81
C ASN A 246 -6.76 -33.13 22.28
N VAL A 247 -5.67 -32.80 21.61
CA VAL A 247 -5.58 -32.66 20.16
C VAL A 247 -4.41 -33.48 19.62
N LYS A 248 -4.48 -33.87 18.37
CA LYS A 248 -3.43 -34.57 17.63
C LYS A 248 -3.10 -33.83 16.35
N GLN A 249 -1.99 -34.17 15.74
CA GLN A 249 -1.63 -33.66 14.42
C GLN A 249 -2.79 -33.87 13.42
N ASP A 250 -3.02 -32.87 12.59
CA ASP A 250 -4.09 -32.77 11.60
C ASP A 250 -5.50 -32.49 12.13
N ASP A 251 -5.70 -32.39 13.44
CA ASP A 251 -6.99 -31.95 13.99
C ASP A 251 -7.25 -30.48 13.67
N THR A 252 -8.51 -30.15 13.39
CA THR A 252 -8.98 -28.77 13.33
C THR A 252 -9.31 -28.31 14.73
N VAL A 253 -8.84 -27.14 15.09
CA VAL A 253 -9.11 -26.48 16.37
C VAL A 253 -9.86 -25.18 16.13
N GLU A 254 -10.78 -24.86 17.04
CA GLU A 254 -11.52 -23.62 17.09
C GLU A 254 -11.10 -22.84 18.34
N ASN A 255 -11.23 -21.52 18.30
CA ASN A 255 -10.97 -20.66 19.45
C ASN A 255 -11.80 -21.13 20.66
N GLY A 256 -11.15 -21.32 21.81
CA GLY A 256 -11.77 -21.87 23.02
C GLY A 256 -11.80 -23.40 23.12
N MET A 257 -11.28 -24.14 22.13
CA MET A 257 -11.15 -25.59 22.21
C MET A 257 -10.01 -25.98 23.15
N LEU A 258 -10.24 -26.95 24.05
CA LEU A 258 -9.24 -27.46 24.98
C LEU A 258 -8.08 -28.16 24.24
N LEU A 259 -6.86 -27.65 24.43
CA LEU A 259 -5.65 -28.19 23.80
C LEU A 259 -4.93 -29.22 24.68
N TYR A 260 -4.64 -28.86 25.90
CA TYR A 260 -3.94 -29.73 26.85
C TYR A 260 -4.21 -29.32 28.30
N VAL A 261 -3.83 -30.19 29.22
CA VAL A 261 -3.94 -29.97 30.66
C VAL A 261 -2.58 -30.20 31.30
N VAL A 262 -2.16 -29.28 32.18
CA VAL A 262 -0.89 -29.35 32.90
C VAL A 262 -1.15 -29.40 34.41
N ASP A 263 -0.47 -30.28 35.17
CA ASP A 263 -0.43 -30.31 36.63
C ASP A 263 0.80 -29.53 37.11
N THR A 264 0.57 -28.40 37.75
CA THR A 264 1.65 -27.55 38.29
C THR A 264 2.04 -27.90 39.72
N GLY A 265 1.32 -28.82 40.38
CA GLY A 265 1.51 -29.12 41.79
C GLY A 265 1.07 -28.01 42.76
N GLU A 266 0.66 -26.84 42.25
CA GLU A 266 0.38 -25.64 43.05
C GLU A 266 -1.11 -25.22 43.06
N GLY A 267 -2.03 -26.15 42.97
CA GLY A 267 -3.45 -25.91 42.73
C GLY A 267 -4.14 -24.90 43.63
N LYS A 268 -3.73 -24.79 44.90
CA LYS A 268 -4.28 -23.78 45.80
C LYS A 268 -3.82 -22.36 45.49
N ALA A 269 -2.56 -22.20 45.07
CA ALA A 269 -2.00 -20.91 44.72
C ALA A 269 -2.62 -20.41 43.41
N ALA A 270 -2.74 -21.29 42.39
CA ALA A 270 -3.33 -20.96 41.10
C ALA A 270 -4.83 -20.59 41.21
N ILE A 271 -5.60 -21.28 42.04
CA ILE A 271 -6.99 -20.89 42.33
C ILE A 271 -7.07 -19.51 42.99
N THR A 272 -6.15 -19.24 43.91
CA THR A 272 -6.12 -17.96 44.62
C THR A 272 -5.72 -16.84 43.66
N GLU A 273 -4.76 -17.08 42.82
CA GLU A 273 -4.30 -16.10 41.81
C GLU A 273 -5.38 -15.80 40.80
N ALA A 274 -6.02 -16.82 40.21
CA ALA A 274 -7.13 -16.63 39.28
C ALA A 274 -8.31 -15.87 39.91
N LYS A 275 -8.56 -16.08 41.18
CA LYS A 275 -9.56 -15.30 41.93
C LYS A 275 -9.13 -13.85 42.10
N ASN A 276 -7.86 -13.61 42.43
CA ASN A 276 -7.31 -12.26 42.56
C ASN A 276 -7.37 -11.50 41.21
N GLU A 277 -7.17 -12.18 40.09
CA GLU A 277 -7.32 -11.57 38.73
C GLU A 277 -8.77 -11.14 38.48
N ILE A 278 -9.76 -11.96 38.85
CA ILE A 278 -11.17 -11.61 38.78
C ILE A 278 -11.48 -10.38 39.67
N ASP A 279 -10.97 -10.37 40.89
CA ASP A 279 -11.18 -9.27 41.81
C ASP A 279 -10.51 -7.97 41.29
N ALA A 280 -9.29 -8.07 40.75
CA ALA A 280 -8.58 -6.94 40.13
C ALA A 280 -9.30 -6.37 38.90
N GLU A 281 -9.87 -7.23 38.05
CA GLU A 281 -10.67 -6.78 36.92
C GLU A 281 -11.93 -6.05 37.37
N ASN A 282 -12.61 -6.56 38.40
CA ASN A 282 -13.77 -5.89 38.99
C ASN A 282 -13.42 -4.51 39.60
N GLU A 283 -12.27 -4.40 40.27
CA GLU A 283 -11.79 -3.12 40.82
C GLU A 283 -11.44 -2.14 39.70
N SER A 284 -10.75 -2.61 38.67
CA SER A 284 -10.39 -1.81 37.49
C SER A 284 -11.63 -1.26 36.77
N TYR A 285 -12.63 -2.11 36.60
CA TYR A 285 -13.92 -1.69 36.03
C TYR A 285 -14.63 -0.67 36.88
N ALA A 286 -14.70 -0.91 38.20
CA ALA A 286 -15.33 0.02 39.14
C ALA A 286 -14.67 1.41 39.08
N GLN A 287 -13.34 1.47 38.96
CA GLN A 287 -12.61 2.71 38.81
C GLN A 287 -12.94 3.42 37.48
N LYS A 288 -12.95 2.69 36.37
CA LYS A 288 -13.34 3.23 35.05
C LYS A 288 -14.76 3.82 35.09
N ILE A 289 -15.69 3.15 35.73
CA ILE A 289 -17.07 3.63 35.86
C ILE A 289 -17.13 4.92 36.72
N ALA A 290 -16.41 4.97 37.83
CA ALA A 290 -16.33 6.15 38.64
C ALA A 290 -15.73 7.37 37.90
N ASP A 291 -14.73 7.13 37.07
CA ASP A 291 -14.13 8.17 36.23
C ASP A 291 -15.11 8.68 35.14
N TYR A 292 -15.90 7.79 34.54
CA TYR A 292 -16.95 8.20 33.60
C TYR A 292 -18.06 8.98 34.32
N ASP A 293 -18.49 8.53 35.50
CA ASP A 293 -19.52 9.23 36.30
C ASP A 293 -19.07 10.63 36.70
N LYS A 294 -17.78 10.78 37.03
CA LYS A 294 -17.17 12.08 37.30
C LYS A 294 -17.19 12.96 36.06
N GLN A 295 -16.78 12.46 34.90
CA GLN A 295 -16.79 13.22 33.63
C GLN A 295 -18.22 13.66 33.25
N VAL A 296 -19.22 12.80 33.43
CA VAL A 296 -20.62 13.14 33.20
C VAL A 296 -21.05 14.28 34.14
N LYS A 297 -20.65 14.20 35.42
CA LYS A 297 -20.96 15.23 36.42
C LYS A 297 -20.31 16.57 36.06
N ASP A 298 -19.00 16.55 35.76
CA ASP A 298 -18.23 17.75 35.42
C ASP A 298 -18.79 18.44 34.15
N LEU A 299 -19.21 17.68 33.15
CA LEU A 299 -19.86 18.21 31.93
C LEU A 299 -21.25 18.78 32.24
N SER A 300 -22.01 18.14 33.14
CA SER A 300 -23.36 18.58 33.48
C SER A 300 -23.33 19.83 34.35
N GLU A 301 -22.34 19.98 35.25
CA GLU A 301 -22.18 21.13 36.14
C GLU A 301 -21.43 22.29 35.47
N GLY A 302 -20.47 22.02 34.56
CA GLY A 302 -19.72 23.02 33.78
C GLY A 302 -20.56 23.78 32.75
N GLY A 303 -21.67 23.20 32.28
CA GLY A 303 -22.62 23.87 31.38
C GLY A 303 -23.45 24.98 32.06
N SER A 304 -23.38 25.12 33.38
CA SER A 304 -24.18 26.13 34.12
C SER A 304 -23.38 27.32 34.62
N SER A 305 -22.06 27.42 34.37
CA SER A 305 -21.22 28.54 34.82
C SER A 305 -20.71 29.36 33.61
N ALA A 306 -21.62 29.89 32.82
CA ALA A 306 -21.26 31.06 31.98
C ALA A 306 -21.29 32.28 32.94
N GLU A 307 -20.12 32.69 33.44
CA GLU A 307 -19.96 33.99 34.05
C GLU A 307 -20.37 35.09 33.09
N GLU A 308 -21.28 35.96 33.54
CA GLU A 308 -21.62 37.21 32.89
C GLU A 308 -20.36 38.09 32.75
N ASN A 309 -19.64 37.94 31.64
CA ASN A 309 -18.68 38.93 31.18
C ASN A 309 -19.32 39.74 30.07
N ASN A 310 -19.74 40.97 30.45
CA ASN A 310 -20.19 42.02 29.56
C ASN A 310 -19.09 42.39 28.57
N GLN A 311 -19.08 41.79 27.40
CA GLN A 311 -18.56 42.37 26.17
C GLN A 311 -19.52 42.02 25.04
N GLU A 312 -20.12 43.08 24.45
CA GLU A 312 -20.93 42.99 23.22
C GLU A 312 -20.03 42.56 22.06
N ASP A 313 -19.97 41.27 21.76
CA ASP A 313 -19.61 40.76 20.44
C ASP A 313 -20.06 39.29 20.34
N GLU A 314 -21.01 39.05 19.42
CA GLU A 314 -21.59 37.79 19.00
C GLU A 314 -22.12 36.86 20.13
N LYS A 315 -23.43 36.84 20.30
CA LYS A 315 -24.12 35.83 21.13
C LYS A 315 -23.70 34.44 20.69
N PRO A 316 -23.09 33.63 21.58
CA PRO A 316 -22.85 32.23 21.27
C PRO A 316 -24.16 31.53 20.89
N ASP A 317 -24.12 30.68 19.87
CA ASP A 317 -25.25 29.87 19.44
C ASP A 317 -25.56 28.83 20.52
N THR A 318 -26.39 29.24 21.49
CA THR A 318 -26.77 28.41 22.66
C THR A 318 -27.36 27.06 22.23
N ALA A 319 -28.05 27.00 21.09
CA ALA A 319 -28.58 25.76 20.55
C ALA A 319 -27.48 24.79 20.11
N TYR A 320 -26.36 25.32 19.65
CA TYR A 320 -25.19 24.54 19.28
C TYR A 320 -24.48 23.94 20.50
N GLU A 321 -24.26 24.75 21.53
CA GLU A 321 -23.62 24.32 22.78
C GLU A 321 -24.45 23.23 23.49
N GLU A 322 -25.79 23.42 23.55
CA GLU A 322 -26.70 22.41 24.07
C GLU A 322 -26.67 21.10 23.28
N GLN A 323 -26.62 21.17 21.94
CA GLN A 323 -26.51 19.99 21.08
C GLN A 323 -25.17 19.29 21.29
N GLN A 324 -24.08 20.03 21.41
CA GLN A 324 -22.75 19.49 21.65
C GLN A 324 -22.65 18.81 23.01
N LEU A 325 -23.21 19.43 24.05
CA LEU A 325 -23.29 18.84 25.39
C LEU A 325 -24.07 17.52 25.37
N LYS A 326 -25.23 17.53 24.72
CA LYS A 326 -26.07 16.33 24.58
C LYS A 326 -25.31 15.19 23.90
N LEU A 327 -24.61 15.48 22.79
CA LEU A 327 -23.82 14.48 22.05
C LEU A 327 -22.66 13.95 22.89
N ASN A 328 -21.97 14.82 23.64
CA ASN A 328 -20.87 14.40 24.52
C ASN A 328 -21.37 13.49 25.65
N LEU A 329 -22.53 13.80 26.25
CA LEU A 329 -23.13 12.94 27.27
C LEU A 329 -23.57 11.58 26.69
N GLN A 330 -24.11 11.55 25.47
CA GLN A 330 -24.45 10.30 24.81
C GLN A 330 -23.20 9.47 24.48
N LEU A 331 -22.13 10.13 24.03
CA LEU A 331 -20.84 9.46 23.78
C LEU A 331 -20.27 8.83 25.05
N LEU A 332 -20.29 9.56 26.18
CA LEU A 332 -19.86 9.03 27.48
C LEU A 332 -20.72 7.84 27.93
N ASP A 333 -22.02 7.89 27.72
CA ASP A 333 -22.93 6.77 28.04
C ASP A 333 -22.58 5.53 27.21
N LEU A 334 -22.30 5.69 25.91
CA LEU A 334 -21.87 4.59 25.05
C LEU A 334 -20.48 4.06 25.44
N GLN A 335 -19.53 4.93 25.77
CA GLN A 335 -18.22 4.51 26.28
C GLN A 335 -18.33 3.72 27.59
N LYS A 336 -19.22 4.13 28.49
CA LYS A 336 -19.54 3.41 29.72
C LYS A 336 -20.14 2.03 29.43
N LYS A 337 -21.07 1.92 28.47
CA LYS A 337 -21.64 0.65 28.02
C LYS A 337 -20.59 -0.25 27.37
N LEU A 338 -19.70 0.31 26.55
CA LEU A 338 -18.59 -0.42 25.95
C LEU A 338 -17.64 -0.96 27.03
N ALA A 339 -17.28 -0.14 28.03
CA ALA A 339 -16.48 -0.59 29.17
C ALA A 339 -17.16 -1.73 29.93
N GLY A 340 -18.50 -1.71 30.03
CA GLY A 340 -19.28 -2.80 30.60
C GLY A 340 -19.25 -4.08 29.77
N ALA A 341 -19.32 -3.96 28.44
CA ALA A 341 -19.23 -5.10 27.53
C ALA A 341 -17.82 -5.72 27.58
N ASP A 342 -16.77 -4.89 27.55
CA ASP A 342 -15.38 -5.34 27.71
C ASP A 342 -15.15 -6.06 29.04
N HIS A 343 -15.61 -5.46 30.12
CA HIS A 343 -15.55 -6.07 31.44
C HIS A 343 -16.28 -7.43 31.50
N THR A 344 -17.48 -7.52 30.91
CA THR A 344 -18.23 -8.77 30.83
C THR A 344 -17.44 -9.84 30.08
N TYR A 345 -16.82 -9.47 28.97
CA TYR A 345 -15.96 -10.36 28.18
C TYR A 345 -14.73 -10.81 28.99
N GLN A 346 -14.01 -9.89 29.61
CA GLN A 346 -12.83 -10.20 30.43
C GLN A 346 -13.21 -11.08 31.61
N LEU A 347 -14.31 -10.76 32.34
CA LEU A 347 -14.82 -11.60 33.41
C LEU A 347 -15.19 -13.00 32.94
N SER A 348 -15.87 -13.13 31.79
CA SER A 348 -16.21 -14.44 31.22
C SER A 348 -14.96 -15.28 30.93
N ARG A 349 -13.92 -14.64 30.39
CA ARG A 349 -12.63 -15.28 30.14
C ARG A 349 -11.93 -15.70 31.42
N LEU A 350 -11.81 -14.80 32.38
CA LEU A 350 -11.18 -15.05 33.67
C LEU A 350 -11.98 -16.09 34.51
N GLN A 351 -13.31 -16.02 34.45
CA GLN A 351 -14.18 -16.99 35.10
C GLN A 351 -14.03 -18.37 34.46
N SER A 352 -13.95 -18.45 33.12
CA SER A 352 -13.70 -19.71 32.42
C SER A 352 -12.35 -20.31 32.80
N ALA A 353 -11.30 -19.47 32.93
CA ALA A 353 -10.00 -19.91 33.41
C ALA A 353 -10.08 -20.42 34.87
N TYR A 354 -10.73 -19.66 35.76
CA TYR A 354 -10.96 -20.07 37.13
C TYR A 354 -11.77 -21.37 37.23
N ASP A 355 -12.86 -21.50 36.48
CA ASP A 355 -13.69 -22.70 36.44
C ASP A 355 -12.92 -23.92 35.93
N SER A 356 -12.05 -23.73 34.93
CA SER A 356 -11.19 -24.78 34.40
C SER A 356 -10.14 -25.24 35.40
N ILE A 357 -9.51 -24.28 36.10
CA ILE A 357 -8.60 -24.58 37.20
C ILE A 357 -9.37 -25.28 38.35
N SER A 358 -10.61 -24.86 38.63
CA SER A 358 -11.44 -25.41 39.71
C SER A 358 -12.03 -26.77 39.34
N ALA A 359 -12.51 -26.98 38.11
CA ALA A 359 -13.17 -28.21 37.70
C ALA A 359 -12.22 -29.40 37.50
N GLY A 360 -10.93 -29.12 37.13
CA GLY A 360 -9.88 -30.15 37.06
C GLY A 360 -9.21 -30.40 38.43
N ASN A 361 -9.69 -29.81 39.48
CA ASN A 361 -8.96 -29.69 40.73
C ASN A 361 -9.40 -30.72 41.75
N ASP A 362 -8.64 -31.80 41.83
CA ASP A 362 -8.65 -32.69 43.02
C ASP A 362 -7.75 -32.14 44.15
N GLY A 363 -7.42 -30.88 44.16
CA GLY A 363 -6.47 -30.20 45.05
C GLY A 363 -5.02 -30.22 44.57
N LYS A 364 -4.75 -30.64 43.32
CA LYS A 364 -3.40 -30.79 42.73
C LYS A 364 -2.99 -29.74 41.67
N GLY A 365 -3.94 -28.89 41.21
CA GLY A 365 -3.62 -27.75 40.38
C GLY A 365 -3.48 -28.03 38.87
N ASN A 366 -4.43 -28.76 38.33
CA ASN A 366 -4.50 -28.94 36.88
C ASN A 366 -4.94 -27.65 36.18
N ILE A 367 -4.17 -27.19 35.21
CA ILE A 367 -4.49 -26.02 34.41
C ILE A 367 -4.87 -26.46 32.99
N SER A 368 -6.07 -26.07 32.56
CA SER A 368 -6.55 -26.33 31.20
C SER A 368 -6.15 -25.18 30.28
N VAL A 369 -5.49 -25.51 29.16
CA VAL A 369 -5.07 -24.54 28.16
C VAL A 369 -5.91 -24.71 26.90
N TYR A 370 -6.46 -23.58 26.44
CA TYR A 370 -7.40 -23.55 25.30
C TYR A 370 -6.79 -22.83 24.10
N ALA A 371 -7.24 -23.22 22.90
CA ALA A 371 -6.88 -22.56 21.66
C ALA A 371 -7.31 -21.08 21.68
N LYS A 372 -6.40 -20.21 21.34
CA LYS A 372 -6.64 -18.75 21.22
C LYS A 372 -7.05 -18.37 19.79
N ASN A 373 -6.97 -19.29 18.83
CA ASN A 373 -7.24 -19.04 17.41
C ASN A 373 -7.75 -20.31 16.75
N ASP A 374 -8.53 -20.12 15.66
CA ASP A 374 -8.91 -21.20 14.77
C ASP A 374 -7.72 -21.67 13.94
N GLY A 375 -7.66 -22.96 13.63
CA GLY A 375 -6.60 -23.48 12.78
C GLY A 375 -6.56 -24.99 12.68
N LYS A 376 -5.43 -25.49 12.16
CA LYS A 376 -5.14 -26.92 12.08
C LYS A 376 -3.86 -27.22 12.85
N VAL A 377 -3.88 -28.26 13.68
CA VAL A 377 -2.70 -28.69 14.43
C VAL A 377 -1.68 -29.27 13.45
N SER A 378 -0.55 -28.58 13.28
CA SER A 378 0.52 -29.03 12.39
C SER A 378 1.53 -29.94 13.09
N LYS A 379 1.69 -29.78 14.40
CA LYS A 379 2.61 -30.58 15.21
C LYS A 379 2.15 -30.62 16.66
N VAL A 380 2.35 -31.75 17.33
CA VAL A 380 2.26 -31.89 18.78
C VAL A 380 3.64 -32.36 19.28
N SER A 381 4.22 -31.59 20.20
CA SER A 381 5.61 -31.81 20.67
C SER A 381 5.67 -32.57 21.99
N VAL A 382 4.56 -32.71 22.70
CA VAL A 382 4.48 -33.32 24.03
C VAL A 382 3.39 -34.40 24.11
N LYS A 383 3.44 -35.23 25.12
CA LYS A 383 2.45 -36.27 25.43
C LYS A 383 2.15 -36.26 26.94
N ALA A 384 1.06 -36.91 27.32
CA ALA A 384 0.73 -37.11 28.74
C ALA A 384 1.90 -37.76 29.50
N GLY A 385 2.24 -37.21 30.65
CA GLY A 385 3.35 -37.62 31.49
C GLY A 385 4.67 -36.88 31.25
N ASP A 386 4.78 -36.06 30.21
CA ASP A 386 6.01 -35.28 29.96
C ASP A 386 6.06 -34.10 30.95
N SER A 387 7.27 -33.79 31.43
CA SER A 387 7.53 -32.57 32.21
C SER A 387 7.78 -31.40 31.27
N VAL A 388 7.23 -30.25 31.61
CA VAL A 388 7.37 -29.00 30.85
C VAL A 388 7.80 -27.88 31.78
N GLU A 389 8.56 -26.94 31.22
CA GLU A 389 8.95 -25.68 31.88
C GLU A 389 8.22 -24.51 31.19
N GLU A 390 8.18 -23.36 31.85
CA GLU A 390 7.68 -22.13 31.22
C GLU A 390 8.44 -21.87 29.91
N GLY A 391 7.69 -21.61 28.83
CA GLY A 391 8.25 -21.41 27.48
C GLY A 391 8.45 -22.70 26.67
N SER A 392 8.18 -23.89 27.21
CA SER A 392 8.25 -25.16 26.47
C SER A 392 7.27 -25.20 25.31
N ASP A 393 7.71 -25.61 24.11
CA ASP A 393 6.87 -25.80 22.92
C ASP A 393 5.94 -27.01 23.09
N ILE A 394 4.64 -26.78 23.13
CA ILE A 394 3.62 -27.84 23.32
C ILE A 394 3.08 -28.35 22.00
N LEU A 395 2.60 -27.45 21.15
CA LEU A 395 2.03 -27.77 19.86
C LEU A 395 2.09 -26.59 18.91
N GLN A 396 1.87 -26.85 17.63
CA GLN A 396 1.82 -25.83 16.59
C GLN A 396 0.45 -25.86 15.91
N ILE A 397 -0.19 -24.70 15.84
CA ILE A 397 -1.46 -24.49 15.14
C ILE A 397 -1.20 -23.64 13.92
N THR A 398 -1.64 -24.12 12.77
CA THR A 398 -1.58 -23.43 11.49
C THR A 398 -2.96 -22.86 11.16
N GLY A 399 -3.09 -21.57 11.00
CA GLY A 399 -4.37 -20.92 10.69
C GLY A 399 -4.87 -21.22 9.27
N ASN A 400 -6.17 -21.04 9.07
CA ASN A 400 -6.87 -21.33 7.79
C ASN A 400 -6.99 -20.07 6.92
N SER A 401 -5.89 -19.50 6.42
CA SER A 401 -6.01 -18.45 5.39
C SER A 401 -6.00 -19.08 4.00
N THR A 402 -7.09 -18.91 3.25
CA THR A 402 -7.27 -19.50 1.93
C THR A 402 -6.98 -18.56 0.76
N ASP A 403 -6.63 -17.31 1.04
CA ASP A 403 -6.60 -16.25 0.03
C ASP A 403 -5.43 -15.26 0.17
N VAL A 404 -4.54 -15.45 1.13
CA VAL A 404 -3.35 -14.61 1.33
C VAL A 404 -2.07 -15.42 1.09
N LEU A 405 -1.23 -14.95 0.17
CA LEU A 405 0.10 -15.46 -0.08
C LEU A 405 1.16 -14.64 0.65
N LEU A 406 2.17 -15.32 1.19
CA LEU A 406 3.44 -14.73 1.54
C LEU A 406 4.37 -14.84 0.34
N VAL A 407 4.81 -13.73 -0.21
CA VAL A 407 5.76 -13.70 -1.32
C VAL A 407 7.11 -13.19 -0.82
N LEU A 408 8.15 -13.95 -1.17
CA LEU A 408 9.54 -13.65 -0.87
C LEU A 408 10.24 -13.30 -2.17
N VAL A 409 10.70 -12.06 -2.29
CA VAL A 409 11.53 -11.63 -3.41
C VAL A 409 12.99 -11.84 -3.02
N LYS A 410 13.69 -12.67 -3.79
CA LYS A 410 15.14 -12.86 -3.67
C LYS A 410 15.84 -11.95 -4.65
N ASP A 411 16.82 -11.20 -4.17
CA ASP A 411 17.78 -10.57 -5.06
C ASP A 411 18.65 -11.65 -5.71
N SER A 412 18.62 -11.72 -7.03
CA SER A 412 19.39 -12.67 -7.82
C SER A 412 20.91 -12.40 -7.77
N ASN A 413 21.33 -11.23 -7.28
CA ASN A 413 22.72 -10.76 -7.35
C ASN A 413 23.39 -10.51 -6.00
N ASN A 414 22.82 -10.94 -4.88
CA ASN A 414 23.33 -10.65 -3.52
C ASN A 414 23.40 -9.14 -3.16
N TYR A 415 22.78 -8.26 -3.90
CA TYR A 415 22.69 -6.85 -3.61
C TYR A 415 21.34 -6.51 -3.01
N ASN A 416 21.33 -5.57 -2.10
CA ASN A 416 20.14 -5.08 -1.40
C ASN A 416 18.92 -5.02 -2.33
N VAL A 417 17.88 -5.75 -2.01
CA VAL A 417 16.55 -5.42 -2.54
C VAL A 417 16.25 -4.03 -1.99
N TYR A 418 16.47 -3.04 -2.82
CA TYR A 418 16.10 -1.67 -2.47
C TYR A 418 14.61 -1.66 -2.22
N THR A 419 14.21 -0.99 -1.17
CA THR A 419 12.81 -0.80 -0.78
C THR A 419 11.94 -0.21 -1.90
N ASP A 420 12.57 0.34 -2.94
CA ASP A 420 11.91 0.94 -4.10
C ASP A 420 11.38 -0.09 -5.12
N ASN A 421 11.78 -1.35 -4.98
CA ASN A 421 11.42 -2.44 -5.90
C ASN A 421 10.34 -3.37 -5.32
N ILE A 422 9.54 -2.91 -4.38
CA ILE A 422 8.48 -3.68 -3.73
C ILE A 422 7.19 -2.89 -3.83
N ALA A 423 6.07 -3.59 -4.04
CA ALA A 423 4.76 -2.98 -4.00
C ALA A 423 4.51 -2.31 -2.64
N ASP A 424 3.98 -1.11 -2.66
CA ASP A 424 3.45 -0.46 -1.46
C ASP A 424 2.16 -1.17 -1.00
N VAL A 425 1.84 -1.04 0.29
CA VAL A 425 0.57 -1.53 0.82
C VAL A 425 -0.58 -0.79 0.14
N GLY A 426 -1.54 -1.55 -0.37
CA GLY A 426 -2.65 -1.06 -1.19
C GLY A 426 -2.39 -1.18 -2.71
N GLU A 427 -1.16 -1.36 -3.15
CA GLU A 427 -0.85 -1.50 -4.57
C GLU A 427 -1.24 -2.86 -5.12
N ARG A 428 -1.65 -2.84 -6.39
CA ARG A 428 -2.01 -4.04 -7.13
C ARG A 428 -0.77 -4.71 -7.69
N VAL A 429 -0.79 -6.04 -7.61
CA VAL A 429 0.30 -6.88 -8.09
C VAL A 429 -0.23 -8.00 -8.96
N SER A 430 0.58 -8.47 -9.88
CA SER A 430 0.33 -9.70 -10.62
C SER A 430 1.41 -10.73 -10.33
N LEU A 431 0.96 -11.98 -10.22
CA LEU A 431 1.81 -13.14 -10.01
C LEU A 431 1.66 -14.09 -11.20
N GLU A 432 2.75 -14.50 -11.79
CA GLU A 432 2.75 -15.55 -12.80
C GLU A 432 3.21 -16.87 -12.18
N LEU A 433 2.32 -17.84 -12.16
CA LEU A 433 2.51 -19.19 -11.64
C LEU A 433 2.25 -20.18 -12.77
N ASP A 434 3.26 -20.95 -13.14
CA ASP A 434 3.16 -22.00 -14.18
C ASP A 434 2.42 -21.54 -15.46
N GLY A 435 2.69 -20.28 -15.87
CA GLY A 435 2.07 -19.66 -17.05
C GLY A 435 0.66 -19.11 -16.84
N THR A 436 0.13 -19.18 -15.62
CA THR A 436 -1.16 -18.56 -15.25
C THR A 436 -0.91 -17.27 -14.48
N THR A 437 -1.52 -16.18 -14.93
CA THR A 437 -1.46 -14.89 -14.21
C THR A 437 -2.61 -14.79 -13.22
N ILE A 438 -2.27 -14.54 -11.97
CA ILE A 438 -3.21 -14.24 -10.89
C ILE A 438 -2.95 -12.85 -10.33
N TYR A 439 -3.99 -12.20 -9.84
CA TYR A 439 -3.94 -10.82 -9.36
C TYR A 439 -4.30 -10.75 -7.89
N GLY A 440 -3.75 -9.74 -7.22
CA GLY A 440 -4.04 -9.43 -5.84
C GLY A 440 -3.53 -8.06 -5.44
N ASN A 441 -3.73 -7.69 -4.19
CA ASN A 441 -3.22 -6.45 -3.63
C ASN A 441 -2.24 -6.73 -2.49
N CYS A 442 -1.18 -5.93 -2.42
CA CYS A 442 -0.27 -5.95 -1.28
C CYS A 442 -1.03 -5.45 -0.05
N ILE A 443 -1.12 -6.27 1.00
CA ILE A 443 -1.87 -5.94 2.23
C ILE A 443 -0.96 -5.72 3.44
N GLY A 444 0.32 -5.94 3.31
CA GLY A 444 1.28 -5.73 4.40
C GLY A 444 2.61 -6.40 4.16
N PHE A 445 3.55 -6.09 5.02
CA PHE A 445 4.89 -6.64 5.00
C PHE A 445 5.07 -7.65 6.12
N ALA A 446 5.94 -8.63 5.88
CA ALA A 446 6.37 -9.55 6.93
C ALA A 446 7.46 -8.85 7.77
N GLY A 447 7.04 -8.10 8.79
CA GLY A 447 7.91 -7.30 9.64
C GLY A 447 7.26 -5.96 10.02
N TYR A 448 8.01 -5.08 10.66
CA TYR A 448 7.54 -3.76 11.07
C TYR A 448 8.03 -2.69 10.06
N GLY A 449 7.15 -2.28 9.16
CA GLY A 449 7.41 -1.20 8.23
C GLY A 449 8.41 -1.54 7.11
N ARG A 450 8.63 -0.58 6.23
CA ARG A 450 9.49 -0.72 5.04
C ARG A 450 10.96 -1.02 5.37
N GLU A 451 11.48 -0.49 6.48
CA GLU A 451 12.84 -0.76 6.94
C GLU A 451 13.00 -2.15 7.60
N ALA A 452 11.93 -2.69 8.15
CA ALA A 452 11.93 -4.02 8.76
C ALA A 452 11.77 -5.17 7.75
N GLN A 453 11.65 -4.87 6.46
CA GLN A 453 11.60 -5.84 5.37
C GLN A 453 12.93 -6.56 5.14
N LYS A 454 14.01 -6.07 5.70
CA LYS A 454 15.32 -6.71 5.70
C LYS A 454 15.38 -7.82 6.75
N GLY A 455 14.59 -8.86 6.59
CA GLY A 455 14.61 -10.04 7.45
C GLY A 455 15.29 -11.22 6.75
N TYR A 456 16.04 -12.03 7.50
CA TYR A 456 16.46 -13.32 7.00
C TYR A 456 15.29 -14.27 7.03
N ILE A 457 15.11 -14.96 5.91
CA ILE A 457 14.14 -16.03 5.82
C ILE A 457 14.89 -17.33 6.03
N ASN A 458 14.66 -17.94 7.17
CA ASN A 458 15.11 -19.28 7.44
C ASN A 458 13.96 -20.26 7.16
N GLN A 459 14.26 -21.26 6.36
CA GLN A 459 13.38 -22.41 6.18
C GLN A 459 14.01 -23.57 6.91
N ASP A 460 13.33 -24.05 7.93
CA ASP A 460 13.68 -25.27 8.63
C ASP A 460 12.51 -26.27 8.59
N ASP A 461 12.64 -27.39 9.29
CA ASP A 461 11.57 -28.40 9.39
C ASP A 461 10.28 -27.88 10.03
N LYS A 462 10.35 -26.70 10.68
CA LYS A 462 9.23 -26.02 11.35
C LYS A 462 8.52 -25.01 10.45
N GLY A 463 9.04 -24.74 9.26
CA GLY A 463 8.44 -23.82 8.29
C GLY A 463 9.32 -22.65 7.91
N VAL A 464 8.70 -21.56 7.46
CA VAL A 464 9.37 -20.34 7.05
C VAL A 464 9.32 -19.36 8.21
N HIS A 465 10.50 -19.01 8.72
CA HIS A 465 10.65 -18.04 9.81
C HIS A 465 11.31 -16.78 9.27
N ILE A 466 10.73 -15.63 9.60
CA ILE A 466 11.35 -14.34 9.36
C ILE A 466 12.02 -13.93 10.65
N THR A 467 13.33 -14.10 10.73
CA THR A 467 14.13 -13.60 11.85
C THR A 467 14.48 -12.15 11.63
N GLY A 468 14.43 -11.37 12.70
CA GLY A 468 14.59 -9.93 12.66
C GLY A 468 15.92 -9.45 12.08
N ASN A 469 15.95 -8.15 11.86
CA ASN A 469 17.02 -7.37 11.28
C ASN A 469 18.39 -7.67 11.92
N THR A 470 19.28 -8.29 11.17
CA THR A 470 20.69 -8.30 11.55
C THR A 470 21.42 -7.29 10.66
N ASP A 471 22.26 -6.46 11.24
CA ASP A 471 23.05 -5.40 10.60
C ASP A 471 23.99 -5.84 9.46
N SER A 472 23.92 -7.07 9.04
CA SER A 472 24.72 -7.65 7.97
C SER A 472 23.95 -7.72 6.65
N GLY A 473 23.55 -6.63 6.09
CA GLY A 473 23.51 -6.30 4.66
C GLY A 473 22.74 -7.16 3.64
N TYR A 474 22.20 -8.33 3.96
CA TYR A 474 21.57 -9.23 2.99
C TYR A 474 20.14 -9.56 3.42
N GLY A 475 19.17 -8.90 2.85
CA GLY A 475 17.77 -9.11 3.17
C GLY A 475 16.95 -9.57 1.97
N ASN A 476 16.04 -10.53 2.19
CA ASN A 476 14.95 -10.80 1.28
C ASN A 476 13.76 -9.92 1.66
N ALA A 477 13.09 -9.33 0.68
CA ALA A 477 11.83 -8.65 0.93
C ALA A 477 10.70 -9.68 1.02
N ALA A 478 9.87 -9.53 2.04
CA ALA A 478 8.72 -10.40 2.25
C ALA A 478 7.47 -9.57 2.46
N PHE A 479 6.41 -9.90 1.74
CA PHE A 479 5.15 -9.19 1.82
C PHE A 479 3.97 -10.13 1.61
N TYR A 480 2.80 -9.68 2.08
CA TYR A 480 1.56 -10.43 2.00
C TYR A 480 0.70 -9.90 0.87
N ILE A 481 0.22 -10.82 0.03
CA ILE A 481 -0.70 -10.50 -1.07
C ILE A 481 -2.03 -11.17 -0.81
N LYS A 482 -3.10 -10.39 -0.78
CA LYS A 482 -4.48 -10.85 -0.82
C LYS A 482 -4.85 -11.09 -2.27
N LEU A 483 -5.16 -12.32 -2.62
CA LEU A 483 -5.55 -12.70 -3.98
C LEU A 483 -7.03 -12.43 -4.24
N ASP A 484 -7.38 -12.04 -5.47
CA ASP A 484 -8.76 -11.75 -5.86
C ASP A 484 -9.66 -12.99 -5.82
N ASN A 485 -9.12 -14.14 -6.22
CA ASN A 485 -9.89 -15.38 -6.39
C ASN A 485 -9.44 -16.52 -5.45
N GLY A 486 -8.73 -16.16 -4.37
CA GLY A 486 -8.16 -17.15 -3.47
C GLY A 486 -6.90 -17.83 -4.00
N ILE A 487 -6.33 -18.70 -3.18
CA ILE A 487 -5.12 -19.45 -3.55
C ILE A 487 -5.52 -20.63 -4.44
N PRO A 488 -4.89 -20.80 -5.63
CA PRO A 488 -5.11 -21.97 -6.46
C PRO A 488 -4.81 -23.29 -5.71
N ASP A 489 -5.65 -24.30 -5.90
CA ASP A 489 -5.54 -25.58 -5.17
C ASP A 489 -4.25 -26.33 -5.49
N ASP A 490 -3.75 -26.16 -6.70
CA ASP A 490 -2.52 -26.77 -7.22
C ASP A 490 -1.25 -26.05 -6.77
N LEU A 491 -1.37 -24.87 -6.13
CA LEU A 491 -0.21 -24.19 -5.58
C LEU A 491 0.45 -25.03 -4.49
N THR A 492 1.67 -25.44 -4.74
CA THR A 492 2.46 -26.22 -3.78
C THR A 492 2.87 -25.34 -2.58
N ARG A 493 3.39 -25.97 -1.53
CA ARG A 493 3.83 -25.30 -0.30
C ARG A 493 4.83 -24.16 -0.57
N ALA A 494 5.63 -24.29 -1.63
CA ALA A 494 6.52 -23.25 -2.12
C ALA A 494 6.56 -23.34 -3.64
N SER A 495 6.19 -22.27 -4.32
CA SER A 495 6.19 -22.19 -5.78
C SER A 495 7.03 -21.03 -6.25
N ALA A 496 7.81 -21.22 -7.31
CA ALA A 496 8.48 -20.12 -7.98
C ALA A 496 7.43 -19.18 -8.59
N VAL A 497 7.58 -17.90 -8.37
CA VAL A 497 6.68 -16.88 -8.92
C VAL A 497 7.48 -15.80 -9.63
N LYS A 498 6.93 -15.31 -10.72
CA LYS A 498 7.28 -14.01 -11.27
C LYS A 498 6.29 -13.02 -10.69
N PHE A 499 6.78 -12.01 -10.03
CA PHE A 499 6.02 -11.01 -9.33
C PHE A 499 6.18 -9.67 -10.01
N SER A 500 5.06 -9.05 -10.43
CA SER A 500 5.07 -7.73 -11.04
C SER A 500 4.43 -6.73 -10.09
N TYR A 501 5.20 -5.71 -9.70
CA TYR A 501 4.84 -4.67 -8.75
C TYR A 501 4.60 -3.31 -9.40
N VAL A 502 5.18 -3.07 -10.58
CA VAL A 502 4.84 -1.94 -11.43
C VAL A 502 4.10 -2.50 -12.64
N SER A 503 2.87 -2.10 -12.80
CA SER A 503 2.01 -2.60 -13.87
C SER A 503 1.17 -1.46 -14.43
N PHE A 504 1.41 -1.14 -15.71
CA PHE A 504 0.58 -0.23 -16.49
C PHE A 504 -0.22 -1.04 -17.49
N LYS A 505 -1.53 -0.78 -17.59
CA LYS A 505 -2.42 -1.47 -18.51
C LYS A 505 -2.63 -0.68 -19.78
N LYS A 506 -2.57 -1.37 -20.95
CA LYS A 506 -2.86 -0.81 -22.27
C LYS A 506 -2.08 0.48 -22.59
N VAL A 507 -0.80 0.51 -22.27
CA VAL A 507 0.11 1.63 -22.56
C VAL A 507 0.93 1.36 -23.81
N VAL A 508 1.54 2.41 -24.37
CA VAL A 508 2.44 2.28 -25.52
C VAL A 508 3.77 1.73 -25.03
N VAL A 509 4.12 0.55 -25.52
CA VAL A 509 5.39 -0.13 -25.22
C VAL A 509 6.09 -0.48 -26.51
N VAL A 510 7.36 -0.12 -26.61
CA VAL A 510 8.15 -0.38 -27.81
C VAL A 510 9.48 -1.05 -27.46
N PRO A 511 10.08 -1.81 -28.42
CA PRO A 511 11.43 -2.31 -28.24
C PRO A 511 12.42 -1.17 -27.99
N THR A 512 13.25 -1.27 -26.98
CA THR A 512 14.27 -0.25 -26.66
C THR A 512 15.21 0.03 -27.82
N SER A 513 15.41 -0.95 -28.72
CA SER A 513 16.28 -0.85 -29.88
C SER A 513 15.82 0.14 -30.95
N ILE A 514 14.55 0.55 -30.95
CA ILE A 514 14.03 1.56 -31.91
C ILE A 514 14.08 2.98 -31.35
N ILE A 515 14.48 3.14 -30.11
CA ILE A 515 14.59 4.43 -29.45
C ILE A 515 16.01 4.95 -29.64
N HIS A 516 16.11 6.14 -30.15
CA HIS A 516 17.36 6.83 -30.38
C HIS A 516 17.57 7.92 -29.34
N LYS A 517 18.81 8.01 -28.88
CA LYS A 517 19.22 9.04 -27.90
C LYS A 517 19.79 10.24 -28.64
N GLN A 518 19.40 11.42 -28.21
CA GLN A 518 19.91 12.67 -28.74
C GLN A 518 20.49 13.52 -27.63
N VAL A 519 21.61 14.15 -27.89
CA VAL A 519 22.30 15.07 -26.99
C VAL A 519 22.17 16.49 -27.53
N ASN A 520 21.76 17.43 -26.70
CA ASN A 520 21.69 18.83 -27.04
C ASN A 520 23.11 19.37 -27.33
N PRO A 521 23.38 19.94 -28.52
CA PRO A 521 24.70 20.49 -28.82
C PRO A 521 25.12 21.65 -27.91
N MET A 522 24.16 22.31 -27.28
CA MET A 522 24.41 23.42 -26.34
C MET A 522 24.69 22.93 -24.92
N ASP A 523 24.14 21.77 -24.56
CA ASP A 523 24.23 21.19 -23.22
C ASP A 523 24.29 19.66 -23.31
N LYS A 524 25.43 19.09 -22.99
CA LYS A 524 25.67 17.64 -23.10
C LYS A 524 24.89 16.80 -22.09
N ASP A 525 24.41 17.44 -21.04
CA ASP A 525 23.62 16.80 -19.98
C ASP A 525 22.11 16.84 -20.32
N ASP A 526 21.70 17.68 -21.26
CA ASP A 526 20.33 17.73 -21.79
C ASP A 526 20.17 16.67 -22.90
N ILE A 527 19.50 15.57 -22.52
CA ILE A 527 19.31 14.39 -23.34
C ILE A 527 17.83 14.24 -23.64
N SER A 528 17.49 14.06 -24.92
CA SER A 528 16.15 13.72 -25.36
C SER A 528 16.14 12.43 -26.17
N TYR A 529 14.95 11.94 -26.49
CA TYR A 529 14.76 10.67 -27.20
C TYR A 529 13.84 10.85 -28.38
N TYR A 530 14.03 10.03 -29.42
CA TYR A 530 13.22 10.03 -30.63
C TYR A 530 13.14 8.65 -31.26
N VAL A 531 12.19 8.49 -32.14
CA VAL A 531 12.07 7.34 -33.05
C VAL A 531 12.01 7.80 -34.49
N TRP A 532 12.33 6.92 -35.44
CA TRP A 532 12.11 7.17 -36.83
C TRP A 532 10.72 6.71 -37.24
N LYS A 533 9.77 7.65 -37.31
CA LYS A 533 8.37 7.40 -37.67
C LYS A 533 8.20 7.42 -39.20
N ILE A 534 7.40 6.50 -39.70
CA ILE A 534 7.04 6.45 -41.13
C ILE A 534 5.77 7.29 -41.31
N ASP A 535 5.88 8.36 -42.09
CA ASP A 535 4.76 9.26 -42.39
C ASP A 535 4.56 9.28 -43.93
N GLY A 536 3.60 8.49 -44.38
CA GLY A 536 3.40 8.23 -45.80
C GLY A 536 4.64 7.61 -46.44
N ASP A 537 5.21 8.30 -47.45
CA ASP A 537 6.43 7.88 -48.15
C ASP A 537 7.71 8.42 -47.50
N SER A 538 7.60 9.11 -46.38
CA SER A 538 8.72 9.77 -45.71
C SER A 538 9.04 9.13 -44.39
N VAL A 539 10.31 9.17 -44.01
CA VAL A 539 10.75 8.83 -42.63
C VAL A 539 11.09 10.11 -41.92
N VAL A 540 10.41 10.36 -40.84
CA VAL A 540 10.55 11.58 -40.04
C VAL A 540 11.06 11.28 -38.64
N LYS A 541 11.82 12.22 -38.10
CA LYS A 541 12.27 12.15 -36.71
C LYS A 541 11.13 12.58 -35.79
N GLN A 542 10.63 11.65 -35.02
CA GLN A 542 9.54 11.88 -34.04
C GLN A 542 10.08 11.87 -32.62
N PRO A 543 10.13 13.02 -31.95
CA PRO A 543 10.49 13.08 -30.54
C PRO A 543 9.51 12.29 -29.67
N VAL A 544 10.04 11.64 -28.61
CA VAL A 544 9.26 10.86 -27.67
C VAL A 544 9.67 11.18 -26.24
N ILE A 545 8.71 11.09 -25.32
CA ILE A 545 8.96 11.12 -23.87
C ILE A 545 8.83 9.71 -23.36
N LEU A 546 9.85 9.24 -22.65
CA LEU A 546 9.92 7.90 -22.10
C LEU A 546 9.41 7.91 -20.66
N GLY A 547 8.85 6.80 -20.23
CA GLY A 547 8.63 6.54 -18.80
C GLY A 547 9.94 6.15 -18.12
N ASP A 548 9.98 6.34 -16.80
CA ASP A 548 11.16 6.04 -15.97
C ASP A 548 11.46 4.53 -15.85
N TYR A 549 10.66 3.70 -16.51
CA TYR A 549 10.72 2.26 -16.39
C TYR A 549 11.12 1.56 -17.68
N THR A 550 12.02 0.60 -17.55
CA THR A 550 12.35 -0.35 -18.62
C THR A 550 12.12 -1.78 -18.13
N SER A 551 11.57 -2.64 -18.98
CA SER A 551 11.35 -4.05 -18.70
C SER A 551 11.99 -4.91 -19.78
N GLY A 552 13.09 -5.54 -19.47
CA GLY A 552 13.85 -6.33 -20.43
C GLY A 552 14.35 -5.49 -21.61
N SER A 553 13.91 -5.83 -22.82
CA SER A 553 14.21 -5.10 -24.05
C SER A 553 13.15 -4.09 -24.47
N ASN A 554 12.17 -3.81 -23.59
CA ASN A 554 11.04 -2.94 -23.88
C ASN A 554 11.08 -1.68 -23.01
N THR A 555 10.60 -0.58 -23.57
CA THR A 555 10.52 0.73 -22.91
C THR A 555 9.10 1.28 -23.01
N LEU A 556 8.62 1.84 -21.91
CA LEU A 556 7.36 2.57 -21.85
C LEU A 556 7.53 3.93 -22.52
N VAL A 557 6.64 4.26 -23.46
CA VAL A 557 6.57 5.58 -24.09
C VAL A 557 5.33 6.30 -23.61
N LEU A 558 5.54 7.47 -23.01
CA LEU A 558 4.45 8.28 -22.44
C LEU A 558 3.87 9.25 -23.46
N TYR A 559 4.67 9.77 -24.40
CA TYR A 559 4.25 10.78 -25.36
C TYR A 559 5.05 10.70 -26.65
N GLY A 560 4.44 11.12 -27.77
CA GLY A 560 5.07 11.32 -29.07
C GLY A 560 4.69 10.30 -30.15
N ILE A 561 4.23 9.11 -29.77
CA ILE A 561 3.69 8.08 -30.67
C ILE A 561 2.43 7.46 -30.10
N ASP A 562 1.54 7.05 -30.98
CA ASP A 562 0.27 6.41 -30.62
C ASP A 562 0.13 5.03 -31.27
N GLU A 563 -0.88 4.28 -30.82
CA GLU A 563 -1.24 3.01 -31.43
C GLU A 563 -1.55 3.15 -32.92
N GLY A 564 -1.01 2.26 -33.71
CA GLY A 564 -1.14 2.29 -35.17
C GLY A 564 -0.01 3.02 -35.90
N ASP A 565 0.82 3.79 -35.19
CA ASP A 565 1.99 4.43 -35.80
C ASP A 565 2.97 3.37 -36.30
N GLU A 566 3.59 3.65 -37.49
CA GLU A 566 4.63 2.79 -38.03
C GLU A 566 6.02 3.40 -37.78
N ILE A 567 6.90 2.61 -37.17
CA ILE A 567 8.25 3.02 -36.77
C ILE A 567 9.28 2.17 -37.55
N CYS A 568 10.39 2.77 -37.91
CA CYS A 568 11.51 2.05 -38.53
C CYS A 568 12.19 1.15 -37.48
N LEU A 569 12.24 -0.14 -37.79
CA LEU A 569 13.07 -1.10 -37.07
C LEU A 569 14.36 -1.27 -37.86
N ALA A 570 15.50 -0.89 -37.30
CA ALA A 570 16.79 -1.09 -37.92
C ALA A 570 17.04 -2.59 -38.19
N SER A 571 17.40 -2.92 -39.38
CA SER A 571 17.69 -4.29 -39.86
C SER A 571 19.06 -4.76 -39.39
#